data_284195aee713099209fcdeaa599ce311
#
_entry.id   284195aee713099209fcdeaa599ce311
#
_cell.length_a   1.000
_cell.length_b   1.000
_cell.length_c   1.000
_cell.angle_alpha   90.00
_cell.angle_beta   90.00
_cell.angle_gamma   90.00
#
_symmetry.space_group_name_H-M   'P 1'
#
loop_
_entity.id
_entity.type
_entity.pdbx_description
1 polymer ?
#
loop_
_entity_poly.entity_id
_entity_poly.type
_entity_poly.pdbx_seq_one_letter_code
_entity_poly.pdbx_strand_id
1 'polypeptide(L)'
;LVGPADSLLDRLRERAGGGTILVGFDFPIGLPLAFARQAGIAGFTDLLPGLGSGRWAHFHDLAEHADEISLTRPFYPRRPGGTSRAHLVSALGVNSFAELLRRCERRTATRNDACSLFWTLGGNQVGRAAIAGWREILAPAFRERPEQVGLWPFQGDLDGLLSGFPIVIAETYPAEACVHLGLTPPGRGWSKRDSADRRRCGLRVAERCAGDMRLSPELTQQIESGFGGDKSGEDPFDAFVGLVSMLEVVSGRRPAAPALDDEVRRVEGWILGQAL
;
A
#
# COMPACT_ATOMS: atom_id res chain seq x y z
N LEU A 1 -3.06 17.50 -8.94
CA LEU A 1 -1.73 17.19 -8.41
C LEU A 1 -1.80 17.08 -6.90
N VAL A 2 -1.22 16.03 -6.33
CA VAL A 2 -1.28 15.74 -4.87
C VAL A 2 -0.43 16.72 -4.06
N GLY A 3 0.46 17.49 -4.70
CA GLY A 3 1.38 18.41 -4.06
C GLY A 3 2.57 17.72 -3.37
N PRO A 4 3.38 18.45 -2.56
CA PRO A 4 4.52 17.88 -1.86
C PRO A 4 4.12 16.79 -0.87
N ALA A 5 4.93 15.73 -0.76
CA ALA A 5 4.62 14.56 0.07
C ALA A 5 4.71 14.89 1.58
N ASP A 6 5.64 15.73 1.97
CA ASP A 6 5.88 16.15 3.35
C ASP A 6 4.68 16.83 4.03
N SER A 7 3.88 17.57 3.26
CA SER A 7 2.67 18.26 3.73
C SER A 7 1.37 17.57 3.33
N LEU A 8 1.44 16.35 2.76
CA LEU A 8 0.25 15.64 2.26
C LEU A 8 -0.78 15.40 3.37
N LEU A 9 -0.36 14.84 4.49
CA LEU A 9 -1.26 14.47 5.59
C LEU A 9 -1.95 15.70 6.19
N ASP A 10 -1.23 16.81 6.31
CA ASP A 10 -1.78 18.06 6.84
C ASP A 10 -2.83 18.65 5.91
N ARG A 11 -2.54 18.68 4.60
CA ARG A 11 -3.50 19.16 3.60
C ARG A 11 -4.77 18.30 3.53
N LEU A 12 -4.64 16.98 3.69
CA LEU A 12 -5.79 16.09 3.73
C LEU A 12 -6.65 16.35 4.97
N ARG A 13 -6.01 16.54 6.12
CA ARG A 13 -6.70 16.83 7.37
C ARG A 13 -7.38 18.20 7.34
N GLU A 14 -6.72 19.20 6.78
CA GLU A 14 -7.29 20.54 6.57
C GLU A 14 -8.55 20.49 5.70
N ARG A 15 -8.49 19.76 4.58
CA ARG A 15 -9.66 19.53 3.70
C ARG A 15 -10.81 18.80 4.40
N ALA A 16 -10.52 17.96 5.37
CA ALA A 16 -11.50 17.28 6.20
C ALA A 16 -12.01 18.14 7.37
N GLY A 17 -11.73 19.45 7.39
CA GLY A 17 -12.15 20.36 8.45
C GLY A 17 -11.52 20.09 9.81
N GLY A 18 -10.34 19.46 9.84
CA GLY A 18 -9.60 19.13 11.07
C GLY A 18 -10.11 17.87 11.80
N GLY A 19 -11.08 17.16 11.24
CA GLY A 19 -11.54 15.87 11.77
C GLY A 19 -10.53 14.74 11.61
N THR A 20 -10.85 13.57 12.17
CA THR A 20 -10.08 12.33 11.95
C THR A 20 -10.15 11.92 10.49
N ILE A 21 -9.01 11.55 9.91
CA ILE A 21 -8.92 11.04 8.54
C ILE A 21 -8.33 9.63 8.51
N LEU A 22 -8.87 8.79 7.63
CA LEU A 22 -8.28 7.52 7.22
C LEU A 22 -7.66 7.69 5.84
N VAL A 23 -6.36 7.45 5.73
CA VAL A 23 -5.59 7.61 4.48
C VAL A 23 -5.11 6.25 4.00
N GLY A 24 -5.57 5.84 2.82
CA GLY A 24 -5.13 4.61 2.16
C GLY A 24 -3.99 4.86 1.17
N PHE A 25 -2.93 4.06 1.26
CA PHE A 25 -1.83 4.10 0.30
C PHE A 25 -1.70 2.80 -0.48
N ASP A 26 -1.52 2.90 -1.79
CA ASP A 26 -1.23 1.77 -2.69
C ASP A 26 0.28 1.52 -2.75
N PHE A 27 0.87 1.23 -1.61
CA PHE A 27 2.22 0.68 -1.49
C PHE A 27 2.32 -0.20 -0.24
N PRO A 28 3.21 -1.21 -0.23
CA PRO A 28 3.38 -2.08 0.92
C PRO A 28 3.73 -1.34 2.20
N ILE A 29 2.97 -1.60 3.27
CA ILE A 29 3.22 -1.10 4.62
C ILE A 29 3.49 -2.29 5.53
N GLY A 30 4.77 -2.54 5.82
CA GLY A 30 5.24 -3.69 6.58
C GLY A 30 6.33 -4.48 5.87
N LEU A 31 6.90 -5.45 6.55
CA LEU A 31 8.04 -6.25 6.10
C LEU A 31 7.70 -7.73 6.02
N PRO A 32 8.27 -8.48 5.04
CA PRO A 32 8.23 -9.93 5.10
C PRO A 32 8.84 -10.44 6.41
N LEU A 33 8.14 -11.33 7.10
CA LEU A 33 8.55 -11.80 8.43
C LEU A 33 9.94 -12.46 8.43
N ALA A 34 10.25 -13.24 7.41
CA ALA A 34 11.56 -13.88 7.29
C ALA A 34 12.69 -12.85 7.18
N PHE A 35 12.49 -11.79 6.40
CA PHE A 35 13.45 -10.68 6.32
C PHE A 35 13.59 -9.97 7.69
N ALA A 36 12.50 -9.65 8.35
CA ALA A 36 12.53 -8.96 9.63
C ALA A 36 13.30 -9.76 10.69
N ARG A 37 13.12 -11.09 10.72
CA ARG A 37 13.87 -11.99 11.61
C ARG A 37 15.37 -11.98 11.31
N GLN A 38 15.77 -12.05 10.03
CA GLN A 38 17.17 -11.97 9.62
C GLN A 38 17.80 -10.61 9.99
N ALA A 39 17.05 -9.53 9.80
CA ALA A 39 17.51 -8.17 10.09
C ALA A 39 17.44 -7.79 11.59
N GLY A 40 16.87 -8.64 12.45
CA GLY A 40 16.68 -8.36 13.87
C GLY A 40 15.67 -7.24 14.15
N ILE A 41 14.62 -7.13 13.31
CA ILE A 41 13.55 -6.13 13.43
C ILE A 41 12.39 -6.75 14.21
N ALA A 42 12.09 -6.19 15.37
CA ALA A 42 11.03 -6.68 16.25
C ALA A 42 9.64 -6.12 15.91
N GLY A 43 9.57 -4.91 15.33
CA GLY A 43 8.34 -4.24 14.93
C GLY A 43 8.57 -3.26 13.80
N PHE A 44 7.58 -3.13 12.92
CA PHE A 44 7.67 -2.22 11.77
C PHE A 44 7.60 -0.74 12.21
N THR A 45 6.72 -0.43 13.16
CA THR A 45 6.60 0.93 13.72
C THR A 45 7.84 1.38 14.46
N ASP A 46 8.55 0.45 15.11
CA ASP A 46 9.80 0.74 15.81
C ASP A 46 10.95 1.03 14.83
N LEU A 47 10.89 0.44 13.65
CA LEU A 47 11.86 0.66 12.58
C LEU A 47 11.72 2.04 11.93
N LEU A 48 10.48 2.50 11.68
CA LEU A 48 10.18 3.68 10.86
C LEU A 48 10.98 4.94 11.26
N PRO A 49 11.09 5.34 12.54
CA PRO A 49 11.84 6.54 12.93
C PRO A 49 13.33 6.47 12.59
N GLY A 50 13.90 5.25 12.56
CA GLY A 50 15.32 5.01 12.30
C GLY A 50 15.70 4.92 10.82
N LEU A 51 14.73 4.77 9.92
CA LEU A 51 14.99 4.64 8.50
C LEU A 51 15.66 5.88 7.92
N GLY A 52 16.70 5.67 7.11
CA GLY A 52 17.53 6.74 6.54
C GLY A 52 18.63 7.26 7.49
N SER A 53 18.84 6.62 8.66
CA SER A 53 19.87 7.01 9.60
C SER A 53 20.57 5.82 10.28
N GLY A 54 21.76 6.03 10.84
CA GLY A 54 22.52 5.01 11.57
C GLY A 54 22.68 3.71 10.80
N ARG A 55 22.29 2.58 11.41
CA ARG A 55 22.32 1.25 10.76
C ARG A 55 21.49 1.22 9.46
N TRP A 56 20.41 2.00 9.40
CA TRP A 56 19.46 2.00 8.31
C TRP A 56 19.66 3.16 7.31
N ALA A 57 20.84 3.81 7.33
CA ALA A 57 21.15 4.96 6.47
C ALA A 57 20.92 4.69 4.98
N HIS A 58 21.22 3.47 4.52
CA HIS A 58 21.10 3.04 3.13
C HIS A 58 19.85 2.19 2.85
N PHE A 59 18.91 2.11 3.78
CA PHE A 59 17.76 1.21 3.64
C PHE A 59 16.90 1.54 2.41
N HIS A 60 16.76 2.82 2.09
CA HIS A 60 15.99 3.29 0.94
C HIS A 60 16.79 3.35 -0.37
N ASP A 61 18.09 3.07 -0.32
CA ASP A 61 18.94 3.13 -1.50
C ASP A 61 18.77 1.84 -2.32
N LEU A 62 18.63 2.01 -3.64
CA LEU A 62 18.75 0.86 -4.53
C LEU A 62 20.22 0.43 -4.58
N ALA A 63 20.48 -0.86 -4.47
CA ALA A 63 21.81 -1.39 -4.75
C ALA A 63 22.22 -1.06 -6.19
N GLU A 64 23.49 -0.84 -6.45
CA GLU A 64 24.01 -0.64 -7.81
C GLU A 64 24.22 -1.97 -8.51
N HIS A 65 24.68 -2.96 -7.75
CA HIS A 65 24.91 -4.33 -8.19
C HIS A 65 24.24 -5.33 -7.24
N ALA A 66 24.05 -6.57 -7.71
CA ALA A 66 23.36 -7.61 -6.94
C ALA A 66 24.13 -8.04 -5.66
N ASP A 67 25.45 -7.92 -5.66
CA ASP A 67 26.34 -8.23 -4.53
C ASP A 67 26.33 -7.16 -3.43
N GLU A 68 25.78 -5.97 -3.71
CA GLU A 68 25.56 -4.92 -2.70
C GLU A 68 24.26 -5.07 -1.92
N ILE A 69 23.38 -5.98 -2.35
CA ILE A 69 22.14 -6.25 -1.63
C ILE A 69 22.48 -6.79 -0.23
N SER A 70 21.88 -6.22 0.78
CA SER A 70 22.08 -6.63 2.18
C SER A 70 20.85 -6.37 3.02
N LEU A 71 20.86 -6.81 4.28
CA LEU A 71 19.77 -6.54 5.22
C LEU A 71 19.56 -5.04 5.51
N THR A 72 20.55 -4.22 5.27
CA THR A 72 20.49 -2.75 5.44
C THR A 72 20.33 -1.99 4.12
N ARG A 73 20.39 -2.68 2.98
CA ARG A 73 20.15 -2.16 1.62
C ARG A 73 19.41 -3.22 0.80
N PRO A 74 18.14 -3.52 1.13
CA PRO A 74 17.49 -4.74 0.64
C PRO A 74 16.86 -4.63 -0.75
N PHE A 75 16.72 -3.42 -1.30
CA PHE A 75 16.00 -3.21 -2.55
C PHE A 75 16.85 -3.58 -3.77
N TYR A 76 16.25 -4.38 -4.66
CA TYR A 76 16.93 -4.92 -5.84
C TYR A 76 17.50 -3.81 -6.73
N PRO A 77 18.72 -3.98 -7.29
CA PRO A 77 19.35 -2.95 -8.09
C PRO A 77 18.62 -2.66 -9.40
N ARG A 78 18.77 -1.42 -9.86
CA ARG A 78 18.18 -0.94 -11.12
C ARG A 78 18.82 -1.58 -12.36
N ARG A 79 20.10 -1.95 -12.27
CA ARG A 79 20.88 -2.54 -13.36
C ARG A 79 21.60 -3.79 -12.86
N PRO A 80 20.89 -4.91 -12.78
CA PRO A 80 21.56 -6.15 -12.39
C PRO A 80 22.40 -6.67 -13.55
N GLY A 81 23.48 -7.31 -13.24
CA GLY A 81 24.15 -8.25 -14.11
C GLY A 81 23.35 -9.54 -14.22
N GLY A 82 22.18 -9.48 -14.89
CA GLY A 82 21.17 -10.52 -14.90
C GLY A 82 20.11 -10.33 -13.81
N THR A 83 18.83 -10.47 -14.16
CA THR A 83 17.70 -10.38 -13.23
C THR A 83 17.41 -11.75 -12.63
N SER A 84 17.77 -11.97 -11.38
CA SER A 84 17.49 -13.22 -10.69
C SER A 84 16.92 -12.98 -9.28
N ARG A 85 15.80 -13.62 -9.01
CA ARG A 85 15.24 -13.68 -7.65
C ARG A 85 16.18 -14.37 -6.65
N ALA A 86 17.08 -15.23 -7.16
CA ALA A 86 18.09 -15.89 -6.35
C ALA A 86 19.04 -14.90 -5.68
N HIS A 87 19.32 -13.73 -6.28
CA HIS A 87 20.14 -12.70 -5.68
C HIS A 87 19.54 -12.19 -4.35
N LEU A 88 18.22 -11.90 -4.32
CA LEU A 88 17.53 -11.50 -3.09
C LEU A 88 17.52 -12.63 -2.06
N VAL A 89 17.22 -13.86 -2.49
CA VAL A 89 17.17 -15.03 -1.60
C VAL A 89 18.52 -15.21 -0.90
N SER A 90 19.62 -15.21 -1.67
CA SER A 90 20.98 -15.38 -1.15
C SER A 90 21.41 -14.21 -0.24
N ALA A 91 21.25 -12.97 -0.72
CA ALA A 91 21.72 -11.79 -0.02
C ALA A 91 20.96 -11.47 1.27
N LEU A 92 19.66 -11.79 1.32
CA LEU A 92 18.81 -11.57 2.49
C LEU A 92 18.73 -12.78 3.43
N GLY A 93 19.42 -13.89 3.09
CA GLY A 93 19.54 -15.06 3.96
C GLY A 93 18.23 -15.83 4.17
N VAL A 94 17.34 -15.84 3.18
CA VAL A 94 16.07 -16.58 3.23
C VAL A 94 16.16 -17.86 2.39
N ASN A 95 15.27 -18.82 2.64
CA ASN A 95 15.33 -20.12 1.95
C ASN A 95 14.68 -20.09 0.57
N SER A 96 13.74 -19.19 0.36
CA SER A 96 13.02 -19.06 -0.92
C SER A 96 12.53 -17.64 -1.15
N PHE A 97 12.25 -17.31 -2.41
CA PHE A 97 11.65 -16.03 -2.77
C PHE A 97 10.24 -15.84 -2.18
N ALA A 98 9.51 -16.93 -1.92
CA ALA A 98 8.19 -16.87 -1.30
C ALA A 98 8.24 -16.37 0.17
N GLU A 99 9.38 -16.54 0.84
CA GLU A 99 9.60 -15.98 2.18
C GLU A 99 9.78 -14.45 2.19
N LEU A 100 10.02 -13.85 1.02
CA LEU A 100 10.06 -12.40 0.82
C LEU A 100 8.69 -11.81 0.43
N LEU A 101 7.63 -12.60 0.57
CA LEU A 101 6.25 -12.15 0.48
C LEU A 101 5.64 -12.10 1.88
N ARG A 102 4.97 -11.00 2.21
CA ARG A 102 4.10 -10.91 3.39
C ARG A 102 2.89 -11.84 3.19
N ARG A 103 2.22 -12.23 4.25
CA ARG A 103 1.04 -13.14 4.15
C ARG A 103 -0.06 -12.54 3.25
N CYS A 104 -0.33 -11.25 3.37
CA CYS A 104 -1.30 -10.55 2.52
C CYS A 104 -0.91 -10.48 1.03
N GLU A 105 0.36 -10.71 0.68
CA GLU A 105 0.85 -10.71 -0.70
C GLU A 105 0.79 -12.08 -1.36
N ARG A 106 0.58 -13.14 -0.59
CA ARG A 106 0.52 -14.51 -1.11
C ARG A 106 -0.74 -14.74 -1.93
N ARG A 107 -0.68 -15.75 -2.81
CA ARG A 107 -1.80 -16.17 -3.65
C ARG A 107 -3.06 -16.42 -2.82
N THR A 108 -4.18 -15.96 -3.35
CA THR A 108 -5.53 -16.28 -2.86
C THR A 108 -6.29 -17.07 -3.93
N ALA A 109 -7.54 -17.44 -3.65
CA ALA A 109 -8.40 -18.10 -4.65
C ALA A 109 -8.65 -17.20 -5.88
N THR A 110 -8.60 -15.89 -5.72
CA THR A 110 -8.94 -14.90 -6.77
C THR A 110 -7.73 -14.17 -7.36
N ARG A 111 -6.56 -14.24 -6.73
CA ARG A 111 -5.36 -13.48 -7.07
C ARG A 111 -4.09 -14.35 -7.00
N ASN A 112 -3.17 -14.15 -7.94
CA ASN A 112 -1.79 -14.66 -7.83
C ASN A 112 -1.01 -13.91 -6.74
N ASP A 113 0.20 -14.40 -6.43
CA ASP A 113 1.13 -13.69 -5.57
C ASP A 113 1.30 -12.24 -6.06
N ALA A 114 1.29 -11.29 -5.12
CA ALA A 114 1.66 -9.91 -5.39
C ALA A 114 3.17 -9.80 -5.65
N CYS A 115 3.62 -8.63 -6.07
CA CYS A 115 5.05 -8.36 -6.23
C CYS A 115 5.71 -8.23 -4.86
N SER A 116 6.89 -8.84 -4.68
CA SER A 116 7.66 -8.69 -3.43
C SER A 116 8.10 -7.24 -3.22
N LEU A 117 8.00 -6.78 -1.98
CA LEU A 117 8.44 -5.47 -1.51
C LEU A 117 9.84 -5.06 -2.04
N PHE A 118 10.81 -5.97 -1.99
CA PHE A 118 12.19 -5.66 -2.37
C PHE A 118 12.46 -5.71 -3.87
N TRP A 119 11.46 -6.05 -4.69
CA TRP A 119 11.59 -6.09 -6.13
C TRP A 119 11.27 -4.73 -6.76
N THR A 120 12.21 -4.17 -7.53
CA THR A 120 12.09 -2.81 -8.09
C THR A 120 12.07 -2.79 -9.62
N LEU A 121 12.03 -3.96 -10.26
CA LEU A 121 12.11 -4.10 -11.73
C LEU A 121 10.75 -4.44 -12.34
N GLY A 122 10.60 -4.09 -13.62
CA GLY A 122 9.41 -4.42 -14.41
C GLY A 122 8.26 -3.42 -14.26
N GLY A 123 7.06 -3.83 -14.70
CA GLY A 123 5.86 -2.99 -14.68
C GLY A 123 5.30 -2.73 -13.27
N ASN A 124 5.55 -3.64 -12.34
CA ASN A 124 5.08 -3.56 -10.95
C ASN A 124 6.25 -3.17 -10.04
N GLN A 125 6.58 -1.88 -10.00
CA GLN A 125 7.71 -1.35 -9.21
C GLN A 125 7.30 -1.08 -7.75
N VAL A 126 6.72 -2.07 -7.09
CA VAL A 126 6.18 -1.97 -5.72
C VAL A 126 7.22 -1.48 -4.73
N GLY A 127 8.47 -1.97 -4.83
CA GLY A 127 9.56 -1.52 -3.97
C GLY A 127 9.87 -0.03 -4.09
N ARG A 128 9.72 0.58 -5.28
CA ARG A 128 9.94 2.03 -5.46
C ARG A 128 8.84 2.85 -4.82
N ALA A 129 7.59 2.40 -4.94
CA ALA A 129 6.48 3.06 -4.29
C ALA A 129 6.63 2.99 -2.75
N ALA A 130 7.04 1.83 -2.22
CA ALA A 130 7.34 1.68 -0.80
C ALA A 130 8.49 2.60 -0.33
N ILE A 131 9.60 2.66 -1.08
CA ILE A 131 10.72 3.57 -0.76
C ILE A 131 10.23 5.02 -0.67
N ALA A 132 9.48 5.50 -1.68
CA ALA A 132 8.97 6.87 -1.68
C ALA A 132 8.00 7.11 -0.51
N GLY A 133 7.01 6.23 -0.32
CA GLY A 133 6.02 6.35 0.74
C GLY A 133 6.63 6.29 2.16
N TRP A 134 7.58 5.38 2.37
CA TRP A 134 8.23 5.27 3.69
C TRP A 134 9.16 6.43 3.96
N ARG A 135 9.99 6.83 2.97
CA ARG A 135 10.96 7.92 3.13
C ARG A 135 10.30 9.28 3.27
N GLU A 136 9.25 9.54 2.50
CA GLU A 136 8.67 10.88 2.37
C GLU A 136 7.43 11.09 3.26
N ILE A 137 6.77 10.01 3.70
CA ILE A 137 5.53 10.10 4.47
C ILE A 137 5.65 9.39 5.82
N LEU A 138 5.88 8.06 5.84
CA LEU A 138 5.77 7.29 7.08
C LEU A 138 6.90 7.60 8.07
N ALA A 139 8.17 7.52 7.64
CA ALA A 139 9.29 7.75 8.53
C ALA A 139 9.30 9.18 9.13
N PRO A 140 9.06 10.26 8.35
CA PRO A 140 8.88 11.60 8.93
C PRO A 140 7.72 11.68 9.91
N ALA A 141 6.55 11.13 9.57
CA ALA A 141 5.38 11.16 10.46
C ALA A 141 5.66 10.49 11.80
N PHE A 142 6.29 9.31 11.79
CA PHE A 142 6.63 8.58 13.01
C PHE A 142 7.82 9.15 13.80
N ARG A 143 8.63 9.99 13.17
CA ARG A 143 9.75 10.69 13.83
C ARG A 143 9.31 11.99 14.48
N GLU A 144 8.45 12.75 13.81
CA GLU A 144 8.13 14.12 14.16
C GLU A 144 6.84 14.27 14.95
N ARG A 145 5.86 13.35 14.73
CA ARG A 145 4.52 13.45 15.33
C ARG A 145 3.87 12.07 15.55
N PRO A 146 4.55 11.13 16.23
CA PRO A 146 4.05 9.77 16.43
C PRO A 146 2.71 9.72 17.18
N GLU A 147 2.39 10.72 17.98
CA GLU A 147 1.12 10.84 18.72
C GLU A 147 -0.06 11.29 17.84
N GLN A 148 0.19 11.73 16.63
CA GLN A 148 -0.87 12.18 15.69
C GLN A 148 -1.20 11.15 14.62
N VAL A 149 -0.35 10.15 14.44
CA VAL A 149 -0.47 9.19 13.34
C VAL A 149 -0.59 7.76 13.86
N GLY A 150 -1.75 7.15 13.64
CA GLY A 150 -1.98 5.73 13.85
C GLY A 150 -1.73 4.94 12.57
N LEU A 151 -1.05 3.80 12.67
CA LEU A 151 -0.75 2.90 11.55
C LEU A 151 -1.46 1.56 11.73
N TRP A 152 -2.48 1.33 10.92
CA TRP A 152 -3.21 0.06 10.94
C TRP A 152 -2.46 -1.02 10.14
N PRO A 153 -2.41 -2.29 10.60
CA PRO A 153 -2.95 -2.84 11.85
C PRO A 153 -1.93 -2.88 13.00
N PHE A 154 -0.81 -2.19 12.88
CA PHE A 154 0.35 -2.31 13.77
C PHE A 154 0.10 -1.81 15.20
N GLN A 155 -0.69 -0.77 15.35
CA GLN A 155 -0.94 -0.09 16.63
C GLN A 155 -2.33 -0.40 17.22
N GLY A 156 -3.10 -1.30 16.59
CA GLY A 156 -4.40 -1.71 17.09
C GLY A 156 -5.44 -2.01 16.01
N ASP A 157 -6.67 -2.18 16.42
CA ASP A 157 -7.82 -2.29 15.51
C ASP A 157 -8.20 -0.93 14.92
N LEU A 158 -8.95 -0.97 13.82
CA LEU A 158 -9.27 0.23 13.06
C LEU A 158 -10.11 1.24 13.86
N ASP A 159 -11.10 0.77 14.60
CA ASP A 159 -12.02 1.64 15.36
C ASP A 159 -11.30 2.34 16.52
N GLY A 160 -10.43 1.60 17.21
CA GLY A 160 -9.57 2.15 18.26
C GLY A 160 -8.63 3.22 17.71
N LEU A 161 -8.02 2.97 16.54
CA LEU A 161 -7.14 3.94 15.91
C LEU A 161 -7.91 5.19 15.43
N LEU A 162 -9.06 5.03 14.79
CA LEU A 162 -9.89 6.15 14.34
C LEU A 162 -10.42 7.01 15.50
N SER A 163 -10.57 6.42 16.68
CA SER A 163 -10.96 7.14 17.89
C SER A 163 -9.78 7.82 18.60
N GLY A 164 -8.57 7.25 18.47
CA GLY A 164 -7.38 7.67 19.22
C GLY A 164 -6.44 8.62 18.47
N PHE A 165 -6.48 8.62 17.14
CA PHE A 165 -5.56 9.40 16.32
C PHE A 165 -6.27 10.32 15.34
N PRO A 166 -5.78 11.56 15.14
CA PRO A 166 -6.33 12.45 14.12
C PRO A 166 -6.05 11.99 12.68
N ILE A 167 -5.01 11.19 12.48
CA ILE A 167 -4.62 10.64 11.18
C ILE A 167 -4.42 9.13 11.34
N VAL A 168 -5.13 8.33 10.58
CA VAL A 168 -4.93 6.88 10.51
C VAL A 168 -4.48 6.51 9.11
N ILE A 169 -3.41 5.73 9.02
CA ILE A 169 -2.85 5.26 7.75
C ILE A 169 -3.08 3.76 7.63
N ALA A 170 -3.48 3.30 6.44
CA ALA A 170 -3.62 1.90 6.09
C ALA A 170 -3.09 1.63 4.68
N GLU A 171 -2.69 0.40 4.43
CA GLU A 171 -2.40 -0.08 3.08
C GLU A 171 -3.68 -0.43 2.35
N THR A 172 -3.80 0.00 1.11
CA THR A 172 -4.86 -0.42 0.17
C THR A 172 -4.23 -1.10 -1.04
N TYR A 173 -5.00 -1.96 -1.71
CA TYR A 173 -4.54 -2.60 -2.93
C TYR A 173 -5.67 -2.56 -3.97
N PRO A 174 -5.61 -1.66 -4.96
CA PRO A 174 -6.70 -1.45 -5.92
C PRO A 174 -7.12 -2.70 -6.69
N ALA A 175 -6.18 -3.59 -7.02
CA ALA A 175 -6.50 -4.85 -7.70
C ALA A 175 -7.37 -5.77 -6.84
N GLU A 176 -7.14 -5.84 -5.53
CA GLU A 176 -7.98 -6.56 -4.56
C GLU A 176 -9.31 -5.81 -4.36
N ALA A 177 -9.25 -4.49 -4.22
CA ALA A 177 -10.42 -3.63 -4.07
C ALA A 177 -11.42 -3.79 -5.23
N CYS A 178 -10.96 -3.93 -6.47
CA CYS A 178 -11.82 -4.24 -7.62
C CYS A 178 -12.66 -5.51 -7.37
N VAL A 179 -12.04 -6.58 -6.88
CA VAL A 179 -12.73 -7.85 -6.58
C VAL A 179 -13.74 -7.66 -5.45
N HIS A 180 -13.36 -6.94 -4.41
CA HIS A 180 -14.22 -6.63 -3.27
C HIS A 180 -15.48 -5.85 -3.70
N LEU A 181 -15.35 -4.98 -4.68
CA LEU A 181 -16.44 -4.17 -5.22
C LEU A 181 -17.24 -4.89 -6.33
N GLY A 182 -17.01 -6.18 -6.53
CA GLY A 182 -17.74 -7.01 -7.49
C GLY A 182 -17.31 -6.81 -8.95
N LEU A 183 -16.13 -6.22 -9.16
CA LEU A 183 -15.48 -6.20 -10.47
C LEU A 183 -14.62 -7.46 -10.64
N THR A 184 -14.47 -7.92 -11.88
CA THR A 184 -13.44 -8.92 -12.18
C THR A 184 -12.05 -8.29 -12.03
N PRO A 185 -11.01 -9.09 -11.71
CA PRO A 185 -9.65 -8.54 -11.65
C PRO A 185 -9.26 -7.86 -12.97
N PRO A 186 -8.51 -6.72 -12.93
CA PRO A 186 -7.98 -6.11 -14.12
C PRO A 186 -7.18 -7.10 -14.98
N GLY A 187 -7.33 -7.01 -16.33
CA GLY A 187 -6.74 -7.96 -17.27
C GLY A 187 -7.60 -9.20 -17.54
N ARG A 188 -8.74 -9.36 -16.86
CA ARG A 188 -9.73 -10.40 -17.14
C ARG A 188 -11.00 -9.78 -17.72
N GLY A 189 -11.00 -9.53 -19.03
CA GLY A 189 -12.14 -8.97 -19.77
C GLY A 189 -12.25 -7.45 -19.74
N TRP A 190 -11.31 -6.73 -19.09
CA TRP A 190 -11.19 -5.28 -19.12
C TRP A 190 -9.76 -4.82 -18.74
N SER A 191 -9.42 -3.59 -19.06
CA SER A 191 -8.09 -3.03 -18.84
C SER A 191 -8.16 -1.64 -18.20
N LYS A 192 -7.40 -1.42 -17.14
CA LYS A 192 -7.25 -0.07 -16.55
C LYS A 192 -6.63 0.95 -17.53
N ARG A 193 -5.95 0.48 -18.58
CA ARG A 193 -5.38 1.35 -19.63
C ARG A 193 -6.44 1.91 -20.58
N ASP A 194 -7.58 1.25 -20.68
CA ASP A 194 -8.70 1.66 -21.53
C ASP A 194 -9.66 2.56 -20.73
N SER A 195 -9.90 3.78 -21.24
CA SER A 195 -10.77 4.75 -20.58
C SER A 195 -12.25 4.34 -20.57
N ALA A 196 -12.71 3.63 -21.61
CA ALA A 196 -14.08 3.14 -21.67
C ALA A 196 -14.29 2.02 -20.60
N ASP A 197 -13.29 1.20 -20.39
CA ASP A 197 -13.31 0.18 -19.34
C ASP A 197 -13.30 0.82 -17.95
N ARG A 198 -12.43 1.83 -17.71
CA ARG A 198 -12.43 2.57 -16.44
C ARG A 198 -13.76 3.27 -16.18
N ARG A 199 -14.34 3.89 -17.22
CA ARG A 199 -15.68 4.50 -17.14
C ARG A 199 -16.74 3.47 -16.73
N ARG A 200 -16.81 2.35 -17.44
CA ARG A 200 -17.80 1.28 -17.16
C ARG A 200 -17.65 0.75 -15.74
N CYS A 201 -16.42 0.46 -15.30
CA CYS A 201 -16.14 -0.03 -13.96
C CYS A 201 -16.40 1.05 -12.90
N GLY A 202 -16.00 2.30 -13.15
CA GLY A 202 -16.21 3.42 -12.24
C GLY A 202 -17.70 3.71 -12.00
N LEU A 203 -18.54 3.67 -13.03
CA LEU A 203 -19.99 3.82 -12.89
C LEU A 203 -20.58 2.70 -12.01
N ARG A 204 -20.19 1.45 -12.22
CA ARG A 204 -20.65 0.32 -11.37
C ARG A 204 -20.24 0.48 -9.91
N VAL A 205 -19.03 0.97 -9.66
CA VAL A 205 -18.55 1.24 -8.29
C VAL A 205 -19.32 2.41 -7.68
N ALA A 206 -19.58 3.47 -8.45
CA ALA A 206 -20.36 4.62 -7.99
C ALA A 206 -21.82 4.24 -7.65
N GLU A 207 -22.47 3.44 -8.47
CA GLU A 207 -23.82 2.91 -8.21
C GLU A 207 -23.91 2.13 -6.90
N ARG A 208 -22.90 1.30 -6.62
CA ARG A 208 -22.82 0.53 -5.37
C ARG A 208 -22.81 1.42 -4.12
N CYS A 209 -22.23 2.62 -4.23
CA CYS A 209 -22.05 3.55 -3.11
C CYS A 209 -23.09 4.68 -3.07
N ALA A 210 -24.04 4.70 -4.00
CA ALA A 210 -24.99 5.81 -4.15
C ALA A 210 -25.86 6.07 -2.90
N GLY A 211 -26.03 5.07 -2.03
CA GLY A 211 -26.75 5.22 -0.76
C GLY A 211 -25.92 5.82 0.38
N ASP A 212 -24.61 5.77 0.29
CA ASP A 212 -23.69 6.08 1.40
C ASP A 212 -22.81 7.30 1.13
N MET A 213 -22.67 7.68 -0.13
CA MET A 213 -21.72 8.70 -0.56
C MET A 213 -22.35 9.64 -1.59
N ARG A 214 -22.18 10.94 -1.36
CA ARG A 214 -22.47 11.95 -2.38
C ARG A 214 -21.21 12.20 -3.20
N LEU A 215 -21.27 11.93 -4.50
CA LEU A 215 -20.20 12.30 -5.42
C LEU A 215 -20.24 13.80 -5.68
N SER A 216 -19.09 14.46 -5.67
CA SER A 216 -19.02 15.82 -6.18
C SER A 216 -19.25 15.83 -7.69
N PRO A 217 -19.68 16.97 -8.28
CA PRO A 217 -19.80 17.10 -9.74
C PRO A 217 -18.50 16.79 -10.47
N GLU A 218 -17.36 17.20 -9.90
CA GLU A 218 -16.04 16.96 -10.47
C GLU A 218 -15.69 15.47 -10.51
N LEU A 219 -15.96 14.74 -9.41
CA LEU A 219 -15.72 13.29 -9.36
C LEU A 219 -16.67 12.56 -10.32
N THR A 220 -17.93 12.96 -10.40
CA THR A 220 -18.90 12.41 -11.36
C THR A 220 -18.38 12.58 -12.79
N GLN A 221 -17.91 13.78 -13.15
CA GLN A 221 -17.33 14.04 -14.46
C GLN A 221 -16.07 13.20 -14.71
N GLN A 222 -15.21 13.01 -13.72
CA GLN A 222 -14.04 12.13 -13.83
C GLN A 222 -14.45 10.69 -14.11
N ILE A 223 -15.43 10.14 -13.40
CA ILE A 223 -15.96 8.80 -13.62
C ILE A 223 -16.53 8.67 -15.03
N GLU A 224 -17.35 9.63 -15.47
CA GLU A 224 -17.98 9.65 -16.79
C GLU A 224 -16.98 9.77 -17.93
N SER A 225 -15.85 10.44 -17.72
CA SER A 225 -14.75 10.54 -18.70
C SER A 225 -13.77 9.37 -18.64
N GLY A 226 -13.98 8.39 -17.72
CA GLY A 226 -13.04 7.29 -17.48
C GLY A 226 -11.73 7.77 -16.88
N PHE A 227 -11.76 8.84 -16.08
CA PHE A 227 -10.61 9.47 -15.42
C PHE A 227 -9.56 10.04 -16.38
N GLY A 228 -9.95 10.31 -17.64
CA GLY A 228 -9.09 10.79 -18.70
C GLY A 228 -8.92 9.78 -19.84
N GLY A 229 -8.52 10.29 -21.02
CA GLY A 229 -8.49 9.49 -22.26
C GLY A 229 -7.32 8.52 -22.40
N ASP A 230 -6.27 8.70 -21.62
CA ASP A 230 -5.03 7.96 -21.72
C ASP A 230 -4.68 7.17 -20.43
N LYS A 231 -3.47 6.63 -20.37
CA LYS A 231 -2.99 5.87 -19.22
C LYS A 231 -2.85 6.69 -17.93
N SER A 232 -2.82 8.02 -18.01
CA SER A 232 -2.75 8.88 -16.83
C SER A 232 -3.99 8.78 -15.93
N GLY A 233 -5.10 8.24 -16.46
CA GLY A 233 -6.31 7.94 -15.71
C GLY A 233 -6.24 6.68 -14.85
N GLU A 234 -5.18 5.87 -14.94
CA GLU A 234 -5.05 4.65 -14.12
C GLU A 234 -4.95 4.99 -12.62
N ASP A 235 -4.08 5.91 -12.24
CA ASP A 235 -3.87 6.28 -10.83
C ASP A 235 -5.11 6.92 -10.18
N PRO A 236 -5.81 7.91 -10.79
CA PRO A 236 -7.07 8.43 -10.25
C PRO A 236 -8.16 7.37 -10.15
N PHE A 237 -8.25 6.45 -11.10
CA PHE A 237 -9.18 5.32 -11.03
C PHE A 237 -8.86 4.39 -9.85
N ASP A 238 -7.59 4.03 -9.68
CA ASP A 238 -7.13 3.20 -8.57
C ASP A 238 -7.38 3.88 -7.22
N ALA A 239 -7.14 5.18 -7.11
CA ALA A 239 -7.46 5.96 -5.91
C ALA A 239 -8.97 5.95 -5.60
N PHE A 240 -9.83 6.09 -6.61
CA PHE A 240 -11.29 6.02 -6.43
C PHE A 240 -11.73 4.63 -5.95
N VAL A 241 -11.25 3.57 -6.59
CA VAL A 241 -11.58 2.19 -6.20
C VAL A 241 -11.07 1.88 -4.79
N GLY A 242 -9.86 2.29 -4.46
CA GLY A 242 -9.28 2.17 -3.12
C GLY A 242 -10.11 2.90 -2.07
N LEU A 243 -10.50 4.15 -2.33
CA LEU A 243 -11.35 4.94 -1.44
C LEU A 243 -12.69 4.24 -1.15
N VAL A 244 -13.36 3.75 -2.20
CA VAL A 244 -14.65 3.07 -2.02
C VAL A 244 -14.48 1.76 -1.25
N SER A 245 -13.40 1.01 -1.48
CA SER A 245 -13.10 -0.19 -0.69
C SER A 245 -12.89 0.14 0.79
N MET A 246 -12.23 1.25 1.11
CA MET A 246 -12.09 1.73 2.49
C MET A 246 -13.42 2.11 3.11
N LEU A 247 -14.32 2.75 2.36
CA LEU A 247 -15.67 3.08 2.83
C LEU A 247 -16.49 1.84 3.15
N GLU A 248 -16.35 0.74 2.39
CA GLU A 248 -16.99 -0.55 2.71
C GLU A 248 -16.53 -1.08 4.08
N VAL A 249 -15.27 -0.87 4.42
CA VAL A 249 -14.72 -1.28 5.73
C VAL A 249 -15.22 -0.37 6.84
N VAL A 250 -15.09 0.94 6.70
CA VAL A 250 -15.49 1.91 7.74
C VAL A 250 -16.99 1.86 8.02
N SER A 251 -17.80 1.55 7.01
CA SER A 251 -19.25 1.38 7.19
C SER A 251 -19.66 -0.01 7.73
N GLY A 252 -18.70 -0.87 8.05
CA GLY A 252 -18.97 -2.20 8.61
C GLY A 252 -19.50 -3.23 7.61
N ARG A 253 -19.59 -2.90 6.31
CA ARG A 253 -20.02 -3.84 5.27
C ARG A 253 -18.96 -4.89 4.93
N ARG A 254 -17.71 -4.60 5.29
CA ARG A 254 -16.58 -5.49 5.11
C ARG A 254 -15.67 -5.47 6.34
N PRO A 255 -15.22 -6.62 6.84
CA PRO A 255 -14.25 -6.65 7.92
C PRO A 255 -12.93 -6.00 7.46
N ALA A 256 -12.25 -5.30 8.37
CA ALA A 256 -10.95 -4.67 8.07
C ALA A 256 -9.87 -5.71 7.72
N ALA A 257 -9.89 -6.86 8.39
CA ALA A 257 -8.99 -7.99 8.16
C ALA A 257 -9.61 -9.29 8.71
N PRO A 258 -9.04 -10.47 8.39
CA PRO A 258 -9.27 -11.70 9.15
C PRO A 258 -8.63 -11.60 10.54
N ALA A 259 -8.74 -12.65 11.35
CA ALA A 259 -7.99 -12.72 12.61
C ALA A 259 -6.47 -12.71 12.32
N LEU A 260 -5.80 -11.63 12.72
CA LEU A 260 -4.35 -11.46 12.54
C LEU A 260 -3.63 -11.89 13.82
N ASP A 261 -2.54 -12.66 13.67
CA ASP A 261 -1.65 -12.97 14.79
C ASP A 261 -0.67 -11.80 15.09
N ASP A 262 0.06 -11.92 16.17
CA ASP A 262 0.96 -10.88 16.66
C ASP A 262 2.10 -10.57 15.70
N GLU A 263 2.62 -11.56 14.96
CA GLU A 263 3.71 -11.35 14.01
C GLU A 263 3.22 -10.50 12.81
N VAL A 264 2.02 -10.80 12.31
CA VAL A 264 1.40 -9.98 11.26
C VAL A 264 1.15 -8.57 11.77
N ARG A 265 0.56 -8.42 12.96
CA ARG A 265 0.29 -7.10 13.54
C ARG A 265 1.53 -6.28 13.78
N ARG A 266 2.64 -6.89 14.18
CA ARG A 266 3.86 -6.15 14.53
C ARG A 266 4.80 -5.91 13.36
N VAL A 267 4.81 -6.80 12.36
CA VAL A 267 5.85 -6.84 11.34
C VAL A 267 5.31 -6.77 9.92
N GLU A 268 4.41 -7.68 9.56
CA GLU A 268 3.98 -7.81 8.14
C GLU A 268 2.95 -6.76 7.74
N GLY A 269 2.08 -6.36 8.67
CA GLY A 269 0.92 -5.55 8.33
C GLY A 269 -0.12 -6.32 7.52
N TRP A 270 -1.12 -5.62 7.04
CA TRP A 270 -2.19 -6.20 6.23
C TRP A 270 -2.79 -5.19 5.27
N ILE A 271 -3.37 -5.66 4.17
CA ILE A 271 -4.13 -4.85 3.23
C ILE A 271 -5.55 -4.66 3.77
N LEU A 272 -6.00 -3.43 3.90
CA LEU A 272 -7.30 -3.10 4.47
C LEU A 272 -8.45 -3.70 3.65
N GLY A 273 -9.33 -4.44 4.33
CA GLY A 273 -10.48 -5.12 3.73
C GLY A 273 -10.16 -6.45 3.03
N GLN A 274 -8.91 -6.89 3.00
CA GLN A 274 -8.55 -8.18 2.39
C GLN A 274 -8.96 -9.35 3.29
N ALA A 275 -9.67 -10.33 2.74
CA ALA A 275 -9.89 -11.64 3.34
C ALA A 275 -8.70 -12.59 3.07
N LEU A 276 -8.64 -13.71 3.78
CA LEU A 276 -7.68 -14.81 3.53
C LEU A 276 -8.07 -15.59 2.26
#